data_d710077b39a7da864660a1f0da4e5267
#
_entry.id   d710077b39a7da864660a1f0da4e5267
#
_cell.length_a   1.000
_cell.length_b   1.000
_cell.length_c   1.000
_cell.angle_alpha   90.00
_cell.angle_beta   90.00
_cell.angle_gamma   90.00
#
_symmetry.space_group_name_H-M   'P 1'
#
loop_
_entity.id
_entity.type
_entity.pdbx_description
1 polymer ?
#
loop_
_entity_poly.entity_id
_entity_poly.type
_entity_poly.pdbx_seq_one_letter_code
_entity_poly.pdbx_strand_id
1 'polypeptide(L)'
;MVKETAALKKHKAKIASLGMDSDTVFHKSRLLLASYRDVTWAISERLEEIRDYAYETGAHDLDAGIRYLAEFAPDIEADRFAERVCCVCETRMYIDLIDRALVRLKEYPVYGGIYYEILDKQYISRFPLTEPEISELLNIERSVFYARKKEALYLFGVCLFGYTLPELHRLFTDCLPTENRLSSH
;
A
#
# COMPACT_ATOMS: atom_id res chain seq x y z
N MET A 1 -28.03 -8.66 -15.99
CA MET A 1 -27.62 -7.91 -14.80
C MET A 1 -27.20 -8.92 -13.72
N VAL A 2 -25.92 -8.92 -13.34
CA VAL A 2 -25.45 -9.78 -12.25
C VAL A 2 -26.03 -9.24 -10.95
N LYS A 3 -26.78 -10.10 -10.23
CA LYS A 3 -27.44 -9.76 -8.97
C LYS A 3 -26.36 -9.40 -7.92
N GLU A 4 -26.43 -8.19 -7.36
CA GLU A 4 -25.46 -7.71 -6.38
C GLU A 4 -25.53 -8.58 -5.11
N THR A 5 -24.38 -9.13 -4.68
CA THR A 5 -24.30 -10.01 -3.52
C THR A 5 -24.52 -9.25 -2.21
N ALA A 6 -24.97 -9.95 -1.15
CA ALA A 6 -25.15 -9.35 0.17
C ALA A 6 -23.83 -8.78 0.74
N ALA A 7 -22.70 -9.46 0.48
CA ALA A 7 -21.38 -9.02 0.90
C ALA A 7 -20.99 -7.70 0.21
N LEU A 8 -21.22 -7.60 -1.10
CA LEU A 8 -20.95 -6.38 -1.85
C LEU A 8 -21.76 -5.18 -1.35
N LYS A 9 -23.06 -5.40 -1.09
CA LYS A 9 -23.92 -4.35 -0.50
C LYS A 9 -23.40 -3.88 0.85
N LYS A 10 -22.97 -4.82 1.72
CA LYS A 10 -22.39 -4.51 3.02
C LYS A 10 -21.11 -3.67 2.91
N HIS A 11 -20.20 -4.01 1.98
CA HIS A 11 -18.96 -3.26 1.79
C HIS A 11 -19.22 -1.85 1.26
N LYS A 12 -20.12 -1.71 0.28
CA LYS A 12 -20.55 -0.39 -0.22
C LYS A 12 -21.18 0.48 0.86
N ALA A 13 -22.08 -0.10 1.67
CA ALA A 13 -22.70 0.60 2.79
C ALA A 13 -21.64 1.06 3.81
N LYS A 14 -20.60 0.25 4.06
CA LYS A 14 -19.50 0.63 4.93
C LYS A 14 -18.69 1.80 4.36
N ILE A 15 -18.38 1.79 3.06
CA ILE A 15 -17.70 2.90 2.38
C ILE A 15 -18.53 4.19 2.49
N ALA A 16 -19.83 4.11 2.22
CA ALA A 16 -20.73 5.24 2.35
C ALA A 16 -20.80 5.79 3.78
N SER A 17 -20.77 4.91 4.81
CA SER A 17 -20.73 5.32 6.22
C SER A 17 -19.43 6.03 6.63
N LEU A 18 -18.36 5.86 5.84
CA LEU A 18 -17.09 6.58 6.00
C LEU A 18 -17.06 7.91 5.22
N GLY A 19 -18.16 8.31 4.61
CA GLY A 19 -18.26 9.55 3.83
C GLY A 19 -17.59 9.48 2.46
N MET A 20 -17.31 8.27 1.94
CA MET A 20 -16.61 8.08 0.68
C MET A 20 -17.55 7.57 -0.41
N ASP A 21 -17.25 7.94 -1.66
CA ASP A 21 -17.94 7.38 -2.81
C ASP A 21 -17.43 5.97 -3.15
N SER A 22 -18.35 5.03 -3.30
CA SER A 22 -18.02 3.61 -3.49
C SER A 22 -17.29 3.32 -4.80
N ASP A 23 -17.65 4.02 -5.88
CA ASP A 23 -17.05 3.78 -7.19
C ASP A 23 -15.65 4.39 -7.25
N THR A 24 -15.46 5.55 -6.65
CA THR A 24 -14.13 6.16 -6.49
C THR A 24 -13.21 5.26 -5.67
N VAL A 25 -13.67 4.72 -4.54
CA VAL A 25 -12.88 3.78 -3.72
C VAL A 25 -12.52 2.53 -4.52
N PHE A 26 -13.46 1.96 -5.26
CA PHE A 26 -13.21 0.80 -6.10
C PHE A 26 -12.12 1.06 -7.16
N HIS A 27 -12.25 2.17 -7.90
CA HIS A 27 -11.27 2.53 -8.93
C HIS A 27 -9.88 2.80 -8.36
N LYS A 28 -9.78 3.55 -7.26
CA LYS A 28 -8.52 3.81 -6.56
C LYS A 28 -7.89 2.52 -6.04
N SER A 29 -8.66 1.64 -5.41
CA SER A 29 -8.19 0.33 -4.93
C SER A 29 -7.59 -0.51 -6.05
N ARG A 30 -8.29 -0.59 -7.18
CA ARG A 30 -7.82 -1.34 -8.36
C ARG A 30 -6.54 -0.75 -8.94
N LEU A 31 -6.46 0.58 -9.03
CA LEU A 31 -5.27 1.27 -9.57
C LEU A 31 -4.05 1.03 -8.69
N LEU A 32 -4.19 1.18 -7.36
CA LEU A 32 -3.10 0.96 -6.40
C LEU A 32 -2.58 -0.48 -6.46
N LEU A 33 -3.48 -1.46 -6.48
CA LEU A 33 -3.07 -2.86 -6.60
C LEU A 33 -2.42 -3.17 -7.95
N ALA A 34 -2.92 -2.58 -9.05
CA ALA A 34 -2.34 -2.79 -10.37
C ALA A 34 -0.90 -2.25 -10.50
N SER A 35 -0.57 -1.16 -9.80
CA SER A 35 0.77 -0.57 -9.79
C SER A 35 1.71 -1.17 -8.75
N TYR A 36 1.23 -2.01 -7.84
CA TYR A 36 1.99 -2.50 -6.69
C TYR A 36 3.32 -3.16 -7.08
N ARG A 37 3.30 -4.09 -8.04
CA ARG A 37 4.52 -4.81 -8.48
C ARG A 37 5.56 -3.90 -9.10
N ASP A 38 5.12 -3.00 -9.98
CA ASP A 38 6.01 -2.08 -10.68
C ASP A 38 6.68 -1.13 -9.68
N VAL A 39 5.90 -0.63 -8.72
CA VAL A 39 6.40 0.23 -7.64
C VAL A 39 7.36 -0.53 -6.73
N THR A 40 7.01 -1.76 -6.32
CA THR A 40 7.87 -2.60 -5.46
C THR A 40 9.19 -2.93 -6.16
N TRP A 41 9.15 -3.24 -7.45
CA TRP A 41 10.34 -3.51 -8.25
C TRP A 41 11.22 -2.27 -8.36
N ALA A 42 10.65 -1.12 -8.71
CA ALA A 42 11.38 0.14 -8.83
C ALA A 42 12.04 0.60 -7.52
N ILE A 43 11.40 0.32 -6.37
CA ILE A 43 12.02 0.60 -5.06
C ILE A 43 13.19 -0.33 -4.79
N SER A 44 13.07 -1.61 -5.10
CA SER A 44 14.15 -2.57 -4.89
C SER A 44 15.39 -2.16 -5.68
N GLU A 45 15.23 -1.74 -6.92
CA GLU A 45 16.31 -1.24 -7.77
C GLU A 45 16.95 0.03 -7.17
N ARG A 46 16.13 1.00 -6.75
CA ARG A 46 16.62 2.24 -6.13
C ARG A 46 17.32 2.02 -4.79
N LEU A 47 16.85 1.08 -3.98
CA LEU A 47 17.52 0.70 -2.74
C LEU A 47 18.89 0.08 -2.98
N GLU A 48 19.05 -0.71 -4.05
CA GLU A 48 20.35 -1.24 -4.47
C GLU A 48 21.28 -0.12 -4.91
N GLU A 49 20.83 0.81 -5.75
CA GLU A 49 21.60 1.99 -6.16
C GLU A 49 22.07 2.83 -4.96
N ILE A 50 21.19 3.10 -3.99
CA ILE A 50 21.51 3.86 -2.78
C ILE A 50 22.53 3.11 -1.94
N ARG A 51 22.39 1.80 -1.79
CA ARG A 51 23.32 0.96 -1.04
C ARG A 51 24.71 0.90 -1.71
N ASP A 52 24.76 0.75 -3.03
CA ASP A 52 26.00 0.70 -3.79
C ASP A 52 26.74 2.05 -3.71
N TYR A 53 26.02 3.16 -3.83
CA TYR A 53 26.58 4.50 -3.65
C TYR A 53 27.12 4.70 -2.22
N ALA A 54 26.40 4.28 -1.20
CA ALA A 54 26.84 4.32 0.18
C ALA A 54 28.10 3.46 0.42
N TYR A 55 28.18 2.30 -0.22
CA TYR A 55 29.33 1.41 -0.14
C TYR A 55 30.58 2.01 -0.83
N GLU A 56 30.44 2.59 -2.03
CA GLU A 56 31.51 3.26 -2.78
C GLU A 56 32.07 4.48 -2.03
N THR A 57 31.22 5.18 -1.27
CA THR A 57 31.61 6.35 -0.45
C THR A 57 32.14 5.98 0.94
N GLY A 58 32.26 4.67 1.25
CA GLY A 58 32.80 4.17 2.52
C GLY A 58 31.79 4.15 3.68
N ALA A 59 30.53 4.36 3.40
CA ALA A 59 29.45 4.25 4.38
C ALA A 59 28.98 2.79 4.48
N HIS A 60 29.27 2.13 5.59
CA HIS A 60 28.92 0.72 5.79
C HIS A 60 27.44 0.47 6.10
N ASP A 61 26.67 1.53 6.25
CA ASP A 61 25.25 1.47 6.51
C ASP A 61 24.57 2.75 5.97
N LEU A 62 23.27 2.70 5.68
CA LEU A 62 22.49 3.79 5.10
C LEU A 62 22.54 5.06 5.98
N ASP A 63 22.45 4.92 7.30
CA ASP A 63 22.52 6.03 8.27
C ASP A 63 23.91 6.69 8.28
N ALA A 64 24.97 5.89 8.16
CA ALA A 64 26.34 6.38 8.05
C ALA A 64 26.55 7.08 6.71
N GLY A 65 25.95 6.57 5.61
CA GLY A 65 25.97 7.20 4.29
C GLY A 65 25.29 8.57 4.28
N ILE A 66 24.12 8.68 4.88
CA ILE A 66 23.40 9.94 5.01
C ILE A 66 24.19 10.96 5.83
N ARG A 67 24.78 10.55 6.96
CA ARG A 67 25.63 11.42 7.78
C ARG A 67 26.90 11.86 7.06
N TYR A 68 27.57 10.93 6.37
CA TYR A 68 28.76 11.24 5.59
C TYR A 68 28.48 12.29 4.50
N LEU A 69 27.38 12.12 3.76
CA LEU A 69 26.97 13.07 2.73
C LEU A 69 26.59 14.43 3.31
N ALA A 70 25.94 14.47 4.47
CA ALA A 70 25.62 15.72 5.16
C ALA A 70 26.85 16.48 5.67
N GLU A 71 27.93 15.76 6.01
CA GLU A 71 29.16 16.36 6.57
C GLU A 71 30.24 16.70 5.50
N PHE A 72 30.32 15.92 4.42
CA PHE A 72 31.48 15.94 3.54
C PHE A 72 31.19 16.08 2.02
N ALA A 73 29.94 15.89 1.60
CA ALA A 73 29.61 16.02 0.18
C ALA A 73 29.31 17.48 -0.21
N PRO A 74 29.59 17.88 -1.46
CA PRO A 74 29.13 19.16 -1.98
C PRO A 74 27.60 19.25 -1.85
N ASP A 75 27.06 20.41 -1.46
CA ASP A 75 25.63 20.64 -1.16
C ASP A 75 24.68 20.07 -2.23
N ILE A 76 25.08 20.15 -3.51
CA ILE A 76 24.26 19.66 -4.64
C ILE A 76 24.12 18.13 -4.65
N GLU A 77 25.16 17.40 -4.24
CA GLU A 77 25.11 15.92 -4.19
C GLU A 77 24.37 15.43 -2.96
N ALA A 78 24.53 16.12 -1.82
CA ALA A 78 23.82 15.84 -0.60
C ALA A 78 22.30 16.03 -0.77
N ASP A 79 21.88 17.13 -1.40
CA ASP A 79 20.47 17.42 -1.67
C ASP A 79 19.84 16.36 -2.58
N ARG A 80 20.50 16.00 -3.68
CA ARG A 80 19.99 14.95 -4.59
C ARG A 80 19.88 13.58 -3.93
N PHE A 81 20.82 13.24 -3.08
CA PHE A 81 20.79 11.98 -2.33
C PHE A 81 19.65 12.00 -1.30
N ALA A 82 19.51 13.08 -0.54
CA ALA A 82 18.42 13.26 0.41
C ALA A 82 17.04 13.15 -0.26
N GLU A 83 16.85 13.80 -1.42
CA GLU A 83 15.61 13.67 -2.20
C GLU A 83 15.32 12.23 -2.63
N ARG A 84 16.34 11.47 -3.08
CA ARG A 84 16.19 10.06 -3.46
C ARG A 84 15.80 9.19 -2.26
N VAL A 85 16.45 9.38 -1.12
CA VAL A 85 16.12 8.64 0.11
C VAL A 85 14.70 8.96 0.58
N CYS A 86 14.33 10.24 0.61
CA CYS A 86 12.97 10.65 0.98
C CYS A 86 11.92 10.00 0.05
N CYS A 87 12.13 10.04 -1.27
CA CYS A 87 11.23 9.44 -2.24
C CYS A 87 11.07 7.92 -2.03
N VAL A 88 12.17 7.21 -1.72
CA VAL A 88 12.15 5.78 -1.43
C VAL A 88 11.42 5.50 -0.12
N CYS A 89 11.67 6.29 0.94
CA CYS A 89 10.98 6.14 2.22
C CYS A 89 9.48 6.38 2.11
N GLU A 90 9.06 7.44 1.40
CA GLU A 90 7.65 7.72 1.15
C GLU A 90 6.98 6.57 0.39
N THR A 91 7.61 6.09 -0.69
CA THR A 91 7.06 5.01 -1.50
C THR A 91 7.03 3.70 -0.71
N ARG A 92 8.02 3.42 0.12
CA ARG A 92 8.03 2.27 1.03
C ARG A 92 6.88 2.32 2.02
N MET A 93 6.60 3.49 2.59
CA MET A 93 5.47 3.69 3.48
C MET A 93 4.13 3.37 2.81
N TYR A 94 3.95 3.76 1.53
CA TYR A 94 2.74 3.40 0.76
C TYR A 94 2.60 1.90 0.54
N ILE A 95 3.71 1.20 0.26
CA ILE A 95 3.71 -0.27 0.15
C ILE A 95 3.29 -0.90 1.47
N ASP A 96 3.90 -0.49 2.59
CA ASP A 96 3.57 -1.01 3.92
C ASP A 96 2.09 -0.77 4.29
N LEU A 97 1.48 0.32 3.83
CA LEU A 97 0.04 0.57 4.00
C LEU A 97 -0.82 -0.41 3.21
N ILE A 98 -0.44 -0.71 1.97
CA ILE A 98 -1.14 -1.69 1.12
C ILE A 98 -1.03 -3.07 1.76
N ASP A 99 0.14 -3.47 2.21
CA ASP A 99 0.39 -4.76 2.85
C ASP A 99 -0.42 -4.92 4.14
N ARG A 100 -0.46 -3.90 4.99
CA ARG A 100 -1.32 -3.90 6.20
C ARG A 100 -2.80 -4.01 5.86
N ALA A 101 -3.26 -3.33 4.81
CA ALA A 101 -4.64 -3.43 4.36
C ALA A 101 -4.97 -4.84 3.84
N LEU A 102 -4.03 -5.49 3.13
CA LEU A 102 -4.15 -6.88 2.67
C LEU A 102 -4.18 -7.88 3.82
N VAL A 103 -3.35 -7.71 4.85
CA VAL A 103 -3.39 -8.55 6.07
C VAL A 103 -4.75 -8.42 6.74
N ARG A 104 -5.25 -7.20 6.94
CA ARG A 104 -6.57 -6.96 7.53
C ARG A 104 -7.71 -7.57 6.69
N LEU A 105 -7.62 -7.50 5.37
CA LEU A 105 -8.57 -8.14 4.46
C LEU A 105 -8.55 -9.67 4.61
N LYS A 106 -7.37 -10.28 4.73
CA LYS A 106 -7.20 -11.72 4.93
C LYS A 106 -7.88 -12.22 6.20
N GLU A 107 -7.82 -11.43 7.27
CA GLU A 107 -8.42 -11.72 8.57
C GLU A 107 -9.95 -11.51 8.60
N TYR A 108 -10.55 -11.01 7.52
CA TYR A 108 -11.98 -10.79 7.48
C TYR A 108 -12.76 -12.12 7.60
N PRO A 109 -13.76 -12.23 8.51
CA PRO A 109 -14.35 -13.53 8.90
C PRO A 109 -15.02 -14.29 7.77
N VAL A 110 -15.56 -13.57 6.77
CA VAL A 110 -16.32 -14.18 5.68
C VAL A 110 -15.55 -14.01 4.37
N TYR A 111 -15.00 -15.11 3.85
CA TYR A 111 -14.24 -15.16 2.60
C TYR A 111 -12.92 -14.36 2.58
N GLY A 112 -12.44 -13.83 3.71
CA GLY A 112 -11.21 -13.03 3.75
C GLY A 112 -10.01 -13.74 3.14
N GLY A 113 -9.81 -15.03 3.42
CA GLY A 113 -8.76 -15.83 2.82
C GLY A 113 -8.89 -15.94 1.29
N ILE A 114 -10.10 -16.18 0.78
CA ILE A 114 -10.37 -16.24 -0.68
C ILE A 114 -10.14 -14.89 -1.35
N TYR A 115 -10.57 -13.81 -0.71
CA TYR A 115 -10.34 -12.46 -1.21
C TYR A 115 -8.86 -12.13 -1.29
N TYR A 116 -8.10 -12.48 -0.25
CA TYR A 116 -6.66 -12.31 -0.22
C TYR A 116 -5.97 -13.10 -1.35
N GLU A 117 -6.27 -14.39 -1.50
CA GLU A 117 -5.68 -15.23 -2.55
C GLU A 117 -5.96 -14.67 -3.96
N ILE A 118 -7.17 -14.19 -4.22
CA ILE A 118 -7.51 -13.58 -5.51
C ILE A 118 -6.66 -12.33 -5.77
N LEU A 119 -6.55 -11.43 -4.79
CA LEU A 119 -5.77 -10.20 -4.95
C LEU A 119 -4.28 -10.47 -4.99
N ASP A 120 -3.78 -11.38 -4.14
CA ASP A 120 -2.37 -11.78 -4.12
C ASP A 120 -1.93 -12.34 -5.47
N LYS A 121 -2.59 -13.38 -5.97
CA LYS A 121 -2.22 -14.04 -7.23
C LYS A 121 -2.34 -13.11 -8.43
N GLN A 122 -3.26 -12.17 -8.41
CA GLN A 122 -3.48 -11.27 -9.53
C GLN A 122 -2.57 -10.06 -9.52
N TYR A 123 -2.31 -9.45 -8.34
CA TYR A 123 -1.69 -8.12 -8.24
C TYR A 123 -0.36 -8.10 -7.46
N ILE A 124 -0.20 -8.95 -6.45
CA ILE A 124 0.90 -8.87 -5.49
C ILE A 124 2.02 -9.85 -5.84
N SER A 125 1.68 -11.10 -6.07
CA SER A 125 2.64 -12.18 -6.39
C SER A 125 3.60 -11.78 -7.51
N ARG A 126 4.88 -12.13 -7.35
CA ARG A 126 5.93 -11.89 -8.36
C ARG A 126 5.55 -12.43 -9.75
N PHE A 127 4.90 -13.58 -9.78
CA PHE A 127 4.40 -14.22 -11.00
C PHE A 127 2.87 -14.15 -10.98
N PRO A 128 2.27 -13.18 -11.71
CA PRO A 128 0.83 -13.04 -11.72
C PRO A 128 0.18 -14.19 -12.49
N LEU A 129 -0.93 -14.67 -11.94
CA LEU A 129 -1.79 -15.62 -12.60
C LEU A 129 -2.91 -14.89 -13.34
N THR A 130 -3.36 -15.48 -14.43
CA THR A 130 -4.56 -15.03 -15.14
C THR A 130 -5.83 -15.38 -14.36
N GLU A 131 -6.92 -14.69 -14.64
CA GLU A 131 -8.21 -14.94 -13.98
C GLU A 131 -8.70 -16.40 -14.10
N PRO A 132 -8.58 -17.08 -15.27
CA PRO A 132 -8.88 -18.50 -15.37
C PRO A 132 -7.99 -19.38 -14.48
N GLU A 133 -6.68 -19.13 -14.45
CA GLU A 133 -5.74 -19.89 -13.62
C GLU A 133 -6.04 -19.72 -12.12
N ILE A 134 -6.39 -18.52 -11.67
CA ILE A 134 -6.78 -18.28 -10.27
C ILE A 134 -8.10 -19.00 -9.95
N SER A 135 -9.06 -18.96 -10.87
CA SER A 135 -10.35 -19.62 -10.72
C SER A 135 -10.20 -21.15 -10.57
N GLU A 136 -9.32 -21.73 -11.39
CA GLU A 136 -8.97 -23.16 -11.32
C GLU A 136 -8.21 -23.49 -10.03
N LEU A 137 -7.19 -22.70 -9.67
CA LEU A 137 -6.40 -22.88 -8.45
C LEU A 137 -7.27 -22.89 -7.18
N LEU A 138 -8.25 -21.97 -7.12
CA LEU A 138 -9.16 -21.86 -5.99
C LEU A 138 -10.38 -22.80 -6.07
N ASN A 139 -10.49 -23.58 -7.16
CA ASN A 139 -11.61 -24.47 -7.43
C ASN A 139 -12.98 -23.78 -7.28
N ILE A 140 -13.14 -22.61 -7.89
CA ILE A 140 -14.36 -21.81 -7.90
C ILE A 140 -14.84 -21.56 -9.33
N GLU A 141 -16.15 -21.49 -9.52
CA GLU A 141 -16.72 -21.16 -10.82
C GLU A 141 -16.35 -19.73 -11.25
N ARG A 142 -16.22 -19.51 -12.54
CA ARG A 142 -15.88 -18.20 -13.12
C ARG A 142 -16.82 -17.08 -12.67
N SER A 143 -18.12 -17.37 -12.60
CA SER A 143 -19.12 -16.39 -12.12
C SER A 143 -18.89 -15.99 -10.66
N VAL A 144 -18.56 -16.97 -9.82
CA VAL A 144 -18.23 -16.78 -8.41
C VAL A 144 -16.92 -16.02 -8.26
N PHE A 145 -15.90 -16.35 -9.08
CA PHE A 145 -14.62 -15.63 -9.10
C PHE A 145 -14.82 -14.12 -9.31
N TYR A 146 -15.55 -13.71 -10.34
CA TYR A 146 -15.79 -12.28 -10.59
C TYR A 146 -16.55 -11.59 -9.46
N ALA A 147 -17.52 -12.29 -8.86
CA ALA A 147 -18.23 -11.77 -7.68
C ALA A 147 -17.27 -11.57 -6.51
N ARG A 148 -16.45 -12.58 -6.18
CA ARG A 148 -15.46 -12.52 -5.10
C ARG A 148 -14.36 -11.50 -5.35
N LYS A 149 -13.85 -11.40 -6.58
CA LYS A 149 -12.88 -10.37 -6.96
C LYS A 149 -13.44 -8.95 -6.73
N LYS A 150 -14.67 -8.71 -7.15
CA LYS A 150 -15.32 -7.41 -6.93
C LYS A 150 -15.50 -7.11 -5.45
N GLU A 151 -15.99 -8.07 -4.66
CA GLU A 151 -16.12 -7.96 -3.20
C GLU A 151 -14.76 -7.68 -2.54
N ALA A 152 -13.70 -8.39 -2.95
CA ALA A 152 -12.34 -8.22 -2.45
C ALA A 152 -11.82 -6.80 -2.67
N LEU A 153 -12.03 -6.22 -3.86
CA LEU A 153 -11.60 -4.86 -4.17
C LEU A 153 -12.32 -3.81 -3.31
N TYR A 154 -13.62 -3.97 -3.08
CA TYR A 154 -14.36 -3.08 -2.18
C TYR A 154 -13.91 -3.23 -0.72
N LEU A 155 -13.71 -4.47 -0.25
CA LEU A 155 -13.24 -4.71 1.12
C LEU A 155 -11.81 -4.20 1.31
N PHE A 156 -10.92 -4.37 0.32
CA PHE A 156 -9.59 -3.78 0.34
C PHE A 156 -9.65 -2.26 0.49
N GLY A 157 -10.52 -1.60 -0.28
CA GLY A 157 -10.75 -0.16 -0.14
C GLY A 157 -11.22 0.24 1.26
N VAL A 158 -12.14 -0.53 1.87
CA VAL A 158 -12.56 -0.32 3.27
C VAL A 158 -11.36 -0.47 4.23
N CYS A 159 -10.54 -1.51 4.06
CA CYS A 159 -9.37 -1.74 4.90
C CYS A 159 -8.35 -0.62 4.77
N LEU A 160 -8.03 -0.21 3.55
CA LEU A 160 -7.02 0.81 3.28
C LEU A 160 -7.49 2.21 3.70
N PHE A 161 -8.59 2.69 3.11
CA PHE A 161 -9.05 4.07 3.30
C PHE A 161 -9.84 4.28 4.59
N GLY A 162 -10.52 3.24 5.08
CA GLY A 162 -11.34 3.34 6.29
C GLY A 162 -10.60 3.05 7.60
N TYR A 163 -9.49 2.33 7.54
CA TYR A 163 -8.76 1.92 8.75
C TYR A 163 -7.27 2.24 8.67
N THR A 164 -6.54 1.66 7.71
CA THR A 164 -5.07 1.71 7.72
C THR A 164 -4.55 3.13 7.51
N LEU A 165 -5.08 3.86 6.56
CA LEU A 165 -4.67 5.23 6.28
C LEU A 165 -5.02 6.21 7.43
N PRO A 166 -6.22 6.18 8.02
CA PRO A 166 -6.54 7.00 9.19
C PRO A 166 -5.71 6.65 10.44
N GLU A 167 -5.36 5.37 10.65
CA GLU A 167 -4.46 4.96 11.74
C GLU A 167 -3.07 5.59 11.57
N LEU A 168 -2.53 5.56 10.36
CA LEU A 168 -1.25 6.21 10.07
C LEU A 168 -1.32 7.71 10.31
N HIS A 169 -2.36 8.38 9.81
CA HIS A 169 -2.53 9.82 9.98
C HIS A 169 -2.58 10.23 11.46
N ARG A 170 -3.25 9.45 12.31
CA ARG A 170 -3.25 9.68 13.77
C ARG A 170 -1.85 9.57 14.37
N LEU A 171 -1.09 8.53 14.01
CA LEU A 171 0.28 8.36 14.50
C LEU A 171 1.18 9.55 14.18
N PHE A 172 1.07 10.10 12.99
CA PHE A 172 1.83 11.30 12.61
C PHE A 172 1.35 12.57 13.34
N THR A 173 0.05 12.70 13.58
CA THR A 173 -0.50 13.86 14.30
C THR A 173 -0.13 13.83 15.78
N ASP A 174 -0.09 12.66 16.39
CA ASP A 174 0.28 12.47 17.80
C ASP A 174 1.80 12.59 18.04
N CYS A 175 2.62 12.37 17.01
CA CYS A 175 4.07 12.52 17.08
C CYS A 175 4.57 13.96 16.84
N LEU A 176 3.72 14.88 16.37
CA LEU A 176 4.09 16.27 16.24
C LEU A 176 4.09 16.92 17.65
N PRO A 177 5.20 17.52 18.11
CA PRO A 177 5.23 18.22 19.37
C PRO A 177 4.19 19.34 19.36
N THR A 178 3.38 19.43 20.41
CA THR A 178 2.40 20.47 20.64
C THR A 178 3.10 21.79 20.96
N GLU A 179 3.80 22.36 19.99
CA GLU A 179 4.22 23.75 20.03
C GLU A 179 3.05 24.61 19.51
N ASN A 180 2.26 25.09 20.40
CA ASN A 180 1.47 26.33 20.38
C ASN A 180 0.16 26.22 21.18
N ARG A 181 0.30 26.00 22.50
CA ARG A 181 -0.78 26.33 23.45
C ARG A 181 -0.31 27.31 24.54
N LEU A 182 0.46 28.32 24.18
CA LEU A 182 0.78 29.42 25.09
C LEU A 182 0.92 30.73 24.32
N SER A 183 -0.17 31.29 23.87
CA SER A 183 -0.28 32.73 23.56
C SER A 183 -1.76 33.12 23.46
N SER A 184 -2.42 33.17 24.58
CA SER A 184 -3.66 33.98 24.76
C SER A 184 -3.84 34.22 26.25
N HIS A 185 -3.14 35.24 26.74
CA HIS A 185 -3.57 36.03 27.90
C HIS A 185 -3.10 37.44 27.68
#